data_def3730ae826400294cc03dca1ae7417
#
_entry.id   def3730ae826400294cc03dca1ae7417
#
_cell.length_a   1.000
_cell.length_b   1.000
_cell.length_c   1.000
_cell.angle_alpha   90.00
_cell.angle_beta   90.00
_cell.angle_gamma   90.00
#
_symmetry.space_group_name_H-M   'P 1'
#
loop_
_entity.id
_entity.type
_entity.pdbx_description
1 polymer ?
#
loop_
_entity_poly.entity_id
_entity_poly.type
_entity_poly.pdbx_seq_one_letter_code
_entity_poly.pdbx_strand_id
1 'polypeptide(L)'
;TMIVSASRPVLHTVTLGVEALVKVLPGDRRMALLWVVLTVVPLLGWVITEPAAMTLLAILLKRRYFDQGISRRLAYATLGLLFVNISIGGTLTHFAAPPVLMVARLWAWDTPFMLGHFGWRSALAIAVATSVYFAVFRRELQSLSAQPPVADIEQPDEDVPPAEPVLLPVPGWIIAVHLAFMAWTVVNAHYPALFLGGFLFFLGFVRATAAYQSQVPLRAPLLVGFFLGALVIHGGLQGWWIAPTLASLSEQPLFIGAAVLTAFNDNALITYLATLVPNFSDALKAAVVEGAVTGGGLTVIANAPNPAGQ
;
A
#
# COMPACT_ATOMS: atom_id res chain seq x y z
N THR A 1 -4.94 -10.86 -5.69
CA THR A 1 -4.23 -9.65 -6.19
C THR A 1 -2.87 -9.47 -5.53
N MET A 2 -2.73 -9.37 -4.22
CA MET A 2 -1.47 -9.10 -3.49
C MET A 2 -0.26 -9.92 -3.98
N ILE A 3 -0.44 -11.23 -4.22
CA ILE A 3 0.63 -12.12 -4.68
C ILE A 3 1.08 -11.78 -6.10
N VAL A 4 0.11 -11.53 -6.99
CA VAL A 4 0.39 -11.20 -8.40
C VAL A 4 1.07 -9.83 -8.50
N SER A 5 0.58 -8.84 -7.75
CA SER A 5 1.11 -7.47 -7.76
C SER A 5 2.52 -7.37 -7.14
N ALA A 6 2.86 -8.26 -6.19
CA ALA A 6 4.19 -8.33 -5.60
C ALA A 6 5.20 -9.15 -6.44
N SER A 7 4.81 -9.62 -7.63
CA SER A 7 5.71 -10.36 -8.52
C SER A 7 6.76 -9.44 -9.18
N ARG A 8 7.95 -9.99 -9.45
CA ARG A 8 9.06 -9.26 -10.08
C ARG A 8 8.66 -8.50 -11.36
N PRO A 9 7.89 -9.08 -12.32
CA PRO A 9 7.51 -8.36 -13.54
C PRO A 9 6.67 -7.11 -13.28
N VAL A 10 5.75 -7.17 -12.31
CA VAL A 10 4.90 -6.02 -11.94
C VAL A 10 5.73 -4.94 -11.25
N LEU A 11 6.53 -5.31 -10.23
CA LEU A 11 7.40 -4.37 -9.52
C LEU A 11 8.44 -3.72 -10.44
N HIS A 12 9.02 -4.50 -11.36
CA HIS A 12 9.94 -3.99 -12.38
C HIS A 12 9.28 -2.92 -13.26
N THR A 13 8.05 -3.15 -13.70
CA THR A 13 7.29 -2.18 -14.50
C THR A 13 7.06 -0.87 -13.74
N VAL A 14 6.69 -0.97 -12.46
CA VAL A 14 6.50 0.22 -11.60
C VAL A 14 7.82 0.96 -11.42
N THR A 15 8.92 0.26 -11.20
CA THR A 15 10.25 0.86 -11.06
C THR A 15 10.66 1.62 -12.33
N LEU A 16 10.47 1.02 -13.51
CA LEU A 16 10.71 1.70 -14.79
C LEU A 16 9.84 2.96 -14.95
N GLY A 17 8.57 2.90 -14.54
CA GLY A 17 7.67 4.06 -14.54
C GLY A 17 8.16 5.17 -13.61
N VAL A 18 8.60 4.82 -12.40
CA VAL A 18 9.19 5.76 -11.44
C VAL A 18 10.44 6.42 -12.02
N GLU A 19 11.35 5.64 -12.58
CA GLU A 19 12.58 6.17 -13.19
C GLU A 19 12.29 7.09 -14.39
N ALA A 20 11.33 6.71 -15.25
CA ALA A 20 10.92 7.54 -16.37
C ALA A 20 10.34 8.88 -15.90
N LEU A 21 9.51 8.85 -14.86
CA LEU A 21 8.91 10.06 -14.28
C LEU A 21 9.98 10.97 -13.65
N VAL A 22 10.92 10.40 -12.92
CA VAL A 22 12.05 11.15 -12.32
C VAL A 22 12.91 11.84 -13.38
N LYS A 23 13.06 11.25 -14.57
CA LYS A 23 13.83 11.86 -15.67
C LYS A 23 13.16 13.12 -16.24
N VAL A 24 11.84 13.21 -16.16
CA VAL A 24 11.06 14.35 -16.70
C VAL A 24 10.91 15.48 -15.70
N LEU A 25 11.04 15.19 -14.39
CA LEU A 25 10.91 16.19 -13.35
C LEU A 25 12.13 17.12 -13.31
N PRO A 26 11.91 18.45 -13.16
CA PRO A 26 12.98 19.41 -13.02
C PRO A 26 13.67 19.33 -11.65
N GLY A 27 14.95 19.68 -11.59
CA GLY A 27 15.68 19.80 -10.34
C GLY A 27 16.63 18.63 -10.05
N ASP A 28 16.99 18.49 -8.78
CA ASP A 28 17.87 17.42 -8.32
C ASP A 28 17.20 16.05 -8.39
N ARG A 29 17.85 15.10 -9.04
CA ARG A 29 17.32 13.75 -9.27
C ARG A 29 16.98 12.99 -7.99
N ARG A 30 17.74 13.22 -6.90
CA ARG A 30 17.46 12.60 -5.60
C ARG A 30 16.15 13.13 -5.02
N MET A 31 15.97 14.46 -5.07
CA MET A 31 14.75 15.09 -4.56
C MET A 31 13.54 14.72 -5.42
N ALA A 32 13.70 14.68 -6.74
CA ALA A 32 12.68 14.22 -7.65
C ALA A 32 12.27 12.78 -7.36
N LEU A 33 13.24 11.88 -7.15
CA LEU A 33 12.98 10.49 -6.77
C LEU A 33 12.23 10.40 -5.44
N LEU A 34 12.69 11.11 -4.40
CA LEU A 34 12.03 11.12 -3.08
C LEU A 34 10.59 11.62 -3.19
N TRP A 35 10.37 12.68 -3.97
CA TRP A 35 9.03 13.22 -4.20
C TRP A 35 8.12 12.22 -4.91
N VAL A 36 8.59 11.58 -5.99
CA VAL A 36 7.84 10.56 -6.73
C VAL A 36 7.52 9.37 -5.84
N VAL A 37 8.51 8.90 -5.09
CA VAL A 37 8.38 7.77 -4.18
C VAL A 37 7.35 8.04 -3.09
N LEU A 38 7.33 9.24 -2.52
CA LEU A 38 6.40 9.60 -1.44
C LEU A 38 5.02 10.08 -1.91
N THR A 39 4.86 10.42 -3.21
CA THR A 39 3.59 10.89 -3.77
C THR A 39 2.97 9.92 -4.75
N VAL A 40 3.68 9.65 -5.83
CA VAL A 40 3.12 8.91 -6.98
C VAL A 40 2.98 7.42 -6.65
N VAL A 41 3.99 6.81 -6.03
CA VAL A 41 3.93 5.36 -5.76
C VAL A 41 2.88 4.99 -4.73
N PRO A 42 2.62 5.74 -3.63
CA PRO A 42 1.44 5.53 -2.80
C PRO A 42 0.14 5.57 -3.59
N LEU A 43 0.00 6.52 -4.51
CA LEU A 43 -1.17 6.58 -5.40
C LEU A 43 -1.24 5.37 -6.35
N LEU A 44 -0.11 4.81 -6.81
CA LEU A 44 -0.11 3.58 -7.61
C LEU A 44 -0.51 2.34 -6.79
N GLY A 45 -0.61 2.43 -5.48
CA GLY A 45 -1.18 1.39 -4.61
C GLY A 45 -2.54 0.90 -5.07
N TRP A 46 -3.32 1.71 -5.79
CA TRP A 46 -4.60 1.30 -6.37
C TRP A 46 -4.47 0.20 -7.44
N VAL A 47 -3.34 0.12 -8.13
CA VAL A 47 -3.04 -0.92 -9.12
C VAL A 47 -2.34 -2.12 -8.48
N ILE A 48 -1.25 -1.84 -7.72
CA ILE A 48 -0.36 -2.88 -7.21
C ILE A 48 -0.70 -3.36 -5.80
N THR A 49 -1.71 -2.81 -5.15
CA THR A 49 -2.12 -2.99 -3.75
C THR A 49 -1.17 -2.34 -2.73
N GLU A 50 -1.70 -1.94 -1.58
CA GLU A 50 -0.91 -1.31 -0.51
C GLU A 50 0.32 -2.11 -0.07
N PRO A 51 0.23 -3.43 0.20
CA PRO A 51 1.40 -4.18 0.66
C PRO A 51 2.53 -4.27 -0.38
N ALA A 52 2.18 -4.35 -1.68
CA ALA A 52 3.20 -4.36 -2.72
C ALA A 52 3.84 -2.97 -2.88
N ALA A 53 3.04 -1.89 -2.81
CA ALA A 53 3.55 -0.53 -2.81
C ALA A 53 4.48 -0.28 -1.61
N MET A 54 4.07 -0.69 -0.40
CA MET A 54 4.87 -0.55 0.82
C MET A 54 6.24 -1.25 0.67
N THR A 55 6.24 -2.51 0.25
CA THR A 55 7.48 -3.28 0.06
C THR A 55 8.41 -2.62 -0.96
N LEU A 56 7.87 -2.19 -2.11
CA LEU A 56 8.66 -1.50 -3.13
C LEU A 56 9.29 -0.21 -2.58
N LEU A 57 8.48 0.60 -1.90
CA LEU A 57 8.93 1.88 -1.35
C LEU A 57 9.95 1.70 -0.23
N ALA A 58 9.75 0.73 0.65
CA ALA A 58 10.70 0.41 1.71
C ALA A 58 12.08 0.06 1.13
N ILE A 59 12.13 -0.80 0.10
CA ILE A 59 13.39 -1.16 -0.57
C ILE A 59 14.04 0.06 -1.24
N LEU A 60 13.25 0.88 -1.97
CA LEU A 60 13.79 2.07 -2.65
C LEU A 60 14.32 3.11 -1.65
N LEU A 61 13.58 3.37 -0.56
CA LEU A 61 13.98 4.32 0.46
C LEU A 61 15.19 3.82 1.26
N LYS A 62 15.23 2.53 1.63
CA LYS A 62 16.36 1.93 2.32
C LYS A 62 17.63 2.15 1.52
N ARG A 63 17.71 1.62 0.32
CA ARG A 63 18.91 1.65 -0.54
C ARG A 63 19.36 3.07 -0.93
N ARG A 64 18.41 3.96 -1.21
CA ARG A 64 18.72 5.30 -1.76
C ARG A 64 18.86 6.40 -0.72
N TYR A 65 18.37 6.18 0.52
CA TYR A 65 18.35 7.21 1.57
C TYR A 65 18.80 6.68 2.94
N PHE A 66 18.22 5.61 3.46
CA PHE A 66 18.49 5.18 4.84
C PHE A 66 19.89 4.62 5.01
N ASP A 67 20.36 3.78 4.10
CA ASP A 67 21.71 3.21 4.11
C ASP A 67 22.80 4.29 3.89
N GLN A 68 22.42 5.51 3.53
CA GLN A 68 23.32 6.65 3.34
C GLN A 68 23.49 7.51 4.60
N GLY A 69 22.99 7.07 5.73
CA GLY A 69 23.23 7.72 7.03
C GLY A 69 22.44 9.01 7.23
N ILE A 70 21.19 9.07 6.77
CA ILE A 70 20.30 10.20 7.05
C ILE A 70 20.06 10.37 8.57
N SER A 71 19.71 11.59 9.01
CA SER A 71 19.42 11.85 10.42
C SER A 71 18.24 10.99 10.89
N ARG A 72 18.27 10.54 12.17
CA ARG A 72 17.14 9.78 12.75
C ARG A 72 15.81 10.53 12.62
N ARG A 73 15.84 11.85 12.78
CA ARG A 73 14.66 12.70 12.66
C ARG A 73 14.07 12.63 11.25
N LEU A 74 14.91 12.77 10.22
CA LEU A 74 14.49 12.67 8.83
C LEU A 74 14.00 11.24 8.50
N ALA A 75 14.70 10.19 8.98
CA ALA A 75 14.32 8.80 8.78
C ALA A 75 12.92 8.51 9.32
N TYR A 76 12.64 8.86 10.59
CA TYR A 76 11.32 8.63 11.18
C TYR A 76 10.23 9.47 10.53
N ALA A 77 10.51 10.72 10.14
CA ALA A 77 9.57 11.56 9.43
C ALA A 77 9.23 11.00 8.03
N THR A 78 10.24 10.49 7.31
CA THR A 78 10.05 9.84 6.01
C THR A 78 9.23 8.56 6.15
N LEU A 79 9.54 7.73 7.15
CA LEU A 79 8.81 6.49 7.42
C LEU A 79 7.35 6.77 7.82
N GLY A 80 7.13 7.74 8.70
CA GLY A 80 5.78 8.15 9.11
C GLY A 80 4.96 8.67 7.92
N LEU A 81 5.55 9.53 7.09
CA LEU A 81 4.90 10.02 5.87
C LEU A 81 4.61 8.88 4.89
N LEU A 82 5.53 7.92 4.73
CA LEU A 82 5.33 6.73 3.92
C LEU A 82 4.10 5.95 4.36
N PHE A 83 3.99 5.66 5.66
CA PHE A 83 2.86 4.91 6.22
C PHE A 83 1.53 5.62 5.98
N VAL A 84 1.47 6.93 6.24
CA VAL A 84 0.26 7.74 6.01
C VAL A 84 -0.11 7.74 4.53
N ASN A 85 0.84 8.03 3.65
CA ASN A 85 0.56 8.17 2.22
C ASN A 85 0.15 6.83 1.58
N ILE A 86 0.74 5.71 2.00
CA ILE A 86 0.34 4.37 1.53
C ILE A 86 -1.08 4.03 1.99
N SER A 87 -1.40 4.27 3.27
CA SER A 87 -2.73 4.00 3.81
C SER A 87 -3.82 4.81 3.09
N ILE A 88 -3.55 6.10 2.83
CA ILE A 88 -4.47 6.97 2.10
C ILE A 88 -4.55 6.58 0.62
N GLY A 89 -3.41 6.28 -0.02
CA GLY A 89 -3.33 5.95 -1.44
C GLY A 89 -4.06 4.67 -1.84
N GLY A 90 -4.22 3.73 -0.91
CA GLY A 90 -4.99 2.50 -1.12
C GLY A 90 -6.50 2.69 -1.28
N THR A 91 -7.03 3.88 -0.98
CA THR A 91 -8.48 4.15 -1.06
C THR A 91 -9.00 4.45 -2.48
N LEU A 92 -8.14 4.50 -3.49
CA LEU A 92 -8.55 4.82 -4.87
C LEU A 92 -9.41 3.72 -5.51
N THR A 93 -9.31 2.48 -5.05
CA THR A 93 -10.11 1.36 -5.55
C THR A 93 -10.71 0.55 -4.42
N HIS A 94 -11.76 -0.21 -4.74
CA HIS A 94 -12.50 -1.03 -3.77
C HIS A 94 -11.75 -2.29 -3.30
N PHE A 95 -10.57 -2.59 -3.86
CA PHE A 95 -9.83 -3.84 -3.61
C PHE A 95 -8.36 -3.64 -3.19
N ALA A 96 -7.82 -2.42 -3.24
CA ALA A 96 -6.39 -2.20 -3.03
C ALA A 96 -6.00 -2.17 -1.55
N ALA A 97 -6.85 -1.60 -0.71
CA ALA A 97 -6.62 -1.43 0.73
C ALA A 97 -7.46 -2.39 1.56
N PRO A 98 -6.91 -3.05 2.59
CA PRO A 98 -7.67 -3.90 3.49
C PRO A 98 -8.91 -3.22 4.11
N PRO A 99 -8.85 -1.99 4.64
CA PRO A 99 -10.02 -1.34 5.24
C PRO A 99 -11.15 -1.08 4.24
N VAL A 100 -10.83 -0.79 2.99
CA VAL A 100 -11.84 -0.62 1.93
C VAL A 100 -12.40 -1.96 1.50
N LEU A 101 -11.55 -2.98 1.36
CA LEU A 101 -11.96 -4.33 0.99
C LEU A 101 -13.01 -4.91 1.95
N MET A 102 -12.89 -4.61 3.26
CA MET A 102 -13.83 -5.05 4.28
C MET A 102 -15.25 -4.50 4.08
N VAL A 103 -15.38 -3.28 3.60
CA VAL A 103 -16.66 -2.56 3.49
C VAL A 103 -17.25 -2.56 2.09
N ALA A 104 -16.40 -2.59 1.07
CA ALA A 104 -16.77 -2.33 -0.32
C ALA A 104 -17.94 -3.21 -0.81
N ARG A 105 -17.89 -4.52 -0.55
CA ARG A 105 -18.95 -5.44 -0.95
C ARG A 105 -20.25 -5.17 -0.21
N LEU A 106 -20.19 -4.90 1.09
CA LEU A 106 -21.35 -4.73 1.95
C LEU A 106 -22.07 -3.41 1.70
N TRP A 107 -21.31 -2.37 1.35
CA TRP A 107 -21.83 -1.03 1.07
C TRP A 107 -22.01 -0.75 -0.43
N ALA A 108 -21.77 -1.76 -1.28
CA ALA A 108 -21.85 -1.65 -2.74
C ALA A 108 -20.92 -0.55 -3.31
N TRP A 109 -19.75 -0.35 -2.73
CA TRP A 109 -18.75 0.59 -3.19
C TRP A 109 -17.89 -0.05 -4.29
N ASP A 110 -17.97 0.50 -5.47
CA ASP A 110 -17.17 0.08 -6.63
C ASP A 110 -15.99 1.04 -6.88
N THR A 111 -15.16 0.74 -7.88
CA THR A 111 -14.02 1.60 -8.24
C THR A 111 -14.45 3.02 -8.69
N PRO A 112 -15.47 3.21 -9.53
CA PRO A 112 -15.98 4.54 -9.85
C PRO A 112 -16.40 5.34 -8.61
N PHE A 113 -17.11 4.72 -7.68
CA PHE A 113 -17.46 5.36 -6.40
C PHE A 113 -16.21 5.78 -5.62
N MET A 114 -15.25 4.87 -5.45
CA MET A 114 -14.01 5.17 -4.71
C MET A 114 -13.22 6.31 -5.33
N LEU A 115 -13.05 6.31 -6.66
CA LEU A 115 -12.35 7.39 -7.37
C LEU A 115 -13.05 8.74 -7.21
N GLY A 116 -14.37 8.76 -7.32
CA GLY A 116 -15.16 9.99 -7.23
C GLY A 116 -15.25 10.58 -5.82
N HIS A 117 -15.32 9.73 -4.78
CA HIS A 117 -15.51 10.18 -3.40
C HIS A 117 -14.19 10.32 -2.62
N PHE A 118 -13.26 9.37 -2.79
CA PHE A 118 -12.01 9.33 -2.03
C PHE A 118 -10.79 9.70 -2.88
N GLY A 119 -10.76 9.36 -4.17
CA GLY A 119 -9.56 9.43 -5.00
C GLY A 119 -8.93 10.82 -5.07
N TRP A 120 -9.70 11.84 -5.39
CA TRP A 120 -9.17 13.21 -5.46
C TRP A 120 -8.76 13.77 -4.09
N ARG A 121 -9.50 13.41 -3.01
CA ARG A 121 -9.16 13.79 -1.63
C ARG A 121 -7.84 13.14 -1.21
N SER A 122 -7.67 11.87 -1.52
CA SER A 122 -6.44 11.12 -1.27
C SER A 122 -5.25 11.72 -2.01
N ALA A 123 -5.40 12.02 -3.29
CA ALA A 123 -4.36 12.66 -4.08
C ALA A 123 -3.97 14.04 -3.51
N LEU A 124 -4.96 14.85 -3.13
CA LEU A 124 -4.72 16.15 -2.51
C LEU A 124 -4.04 16.01 -1.14
N ALA A 125 -4.51 15.10 -0.28
CA ALA A 125 -3.94 14.87 1.04
C ALA A 125 -2.48 14.42 0.95
N ILE A 126 -2.16 13.47 0.07
CA ILE A 126 -0.79 13.01 -0.19
C ILE A 126 0.09 14.15 -0.71
N ALA A 127 -0.41 14.95 -1.66
CA ALA A 127 0.34 16.08 -2.21
C ALA A 127 0.63 17.14 -1.14
N VAL A 128 -0.36 17.48 -0.30
CA VAL A 128 -0.21 18.42 0.81
C VAL A 128 0.76 17.87 1.86
N ALA A 129 0.58 16.63 2.32
CA ALA A 129 1.44 16.01 3.34
C ALA A 129 2.90 15.95 2.88
N THR A 130 3.14 15.53 1.63
CA THR A 130 4.48 15.52 1.05
C THR A 130 5.05 16.93 0.90
N SER A 131 4.26 17.92 0.48
CA SER A 131 4.70 19.32 0.37
C SER A 131 5.10 19.89 1.73
N VAL A 132 4.30 19.63 2.77
CA VAL A 132 4.63 20.03 4.16
C VAL A 132 5.92 19.36 4.62
N TYR A 133 6.09 18.07 4.36
CA TYR A 133 7.33 17.35 4.67
C TYR A 133 8.54 18.00 4.01
N PHE A 134 8.50 18.30 2.72
CA PHE A 134 9.59 18.96 2.01
C PHE A 134 9.87 20.37 2.53
N ALA A 135 8.82 21.11 2.93
CA ALA A 135 8.98 22.44 3.53
C ALA A 135 9.66 22.37 4.91
N VAL A 136 9.20 21.46 5.79
CA VAL A 136 9.70 21.30 7.16
C VAL A 136 11.16 20.80 7.16
N PHE A 137 11.48 19.82 6.32
CA PHE A 137 12.80 19.20 6.25
C PHE A 137 13.70 19.80 5.17
N ARG A 138 13.35 20.96 4.61
CA ARG A 138 14.06 21.61 3.50
C ARG A 138 15.58 21.66 3.69
N ARG A 139 16.06 22.04 4.89
CA ARG A 139 17.49 22.17 5.16
C ARG A 139 18.21 20.82 5.15
N GLU A 140 17.62 19.81 5.77
CA GLU A 140 18.17 18.45 5.80
C GLU A 140 18.17 17.81 4.41
N LEU A 141 17.12 18.02 3.63
CA LEU A 141 17.01 17.54 2.26
C LEU A 141 18.03 18.22 1.34
N GLN A 142 18.28 19.52 1.49
CA GLN A 142 19.31 20.23 0.73
C GLN A 142 20.72 19.72 1.04
N SER A 143 21.03 19.39 2.30
CA SER A 143 22.32 18.80 2.65
C SER A 143 22.50 17.40 2.05
N LEU A 144 21.42 16.65 1.92
CA LEU A 144 21.41 15.34 1.26
C LEU A 144 21.70 15.44 -0.25
N SER A 145 21.11 16.45 -0.91
CA SER A 145 21.34 16.77 -2.32
C SER A 145 22.78 17.13 -2.63
N ALA A 146 23.46 17.78 -1.70
CA ALA A 146 24.84 18.22 -1.86
C ALA A 146 25.88 17.08 -1.73
N GLN A 147 25.47 15.91 -1.22
CA GLN A 147 26.36 14.75 -1.13
C GLN A 147 26.55 14.11 -2.51
N PRO A 148 27.77 13.68 -2.87
CA PRO A 148 27.97 12.98 -4.13
C PRO A 148 27.07 11.73 -4.20
N PRO A 149 26.56 11.37 -5.40
CA PRO A 149 25.86 10.12 -5.56
C PRO A 149 26.78 8.99 -5.07
N VAL A 150 26.31 8.22 -4.11
CA VAL A 150 27.00 6.97 -3.81
C VAL A 150 26.92 6.19 -5.11
N ALA A 151 28.09 5.89 -5.72
CA ALA A 151 28.18 4.99 -6.85
C ALA A 151 27.36 3.76 -6.50
N ASP A 152 26.66 3.17 -7.49
CA ASP A 152 26.01 1.88 -7.31
C ASP A 152 27.10 0.92 -6.83
N ILE A 153 27.30 0.86 -5.52
CA ILE A 153 28.17 -0.11 -4.91
C ILE A 153 27.37 -1.39 -5.01
N GLU A 154 27.65 -2.15 -6.08
CA GLU A 154 27.53 -3.60 -6.05
C GLU A 154 28.51 -4.12 -4.98
N GLN A 155 28.23 -3.79 -3.70
CA GLN A 155 28.80 -4.58 -2.63
C GLN A 155 27.91 -5.83 -2.56
N PRO A 156 28.51 -7.01 -2.74
CA PRO A 156 27.87 -8.21 -2.28
C PRO A 156 27.65 -8.01 -0.79
N ASP A 157 26.40 -7.93 -0.34
CA ASP A 157 26.06 -8.03 1.07
C ASP A 157 26.69 -9.34 1.56
N GLU A 158 27.61 -9.29 2.51
CA GLU A 158 28.23 -10.48 3.11
C GLU A 158 27.19 -11.40 3.80
N ASP A 159 25.98 -10.89 4.03
CA ASP A 159 24.81 -11.61 4.54
C ASP A 159 23.84 -12.10 3.44
N VAL A 160 24.19 -12.01 2.16
CA VAL A 160 23.36 -12.54 1.07
C VAL A 160 23.51 -14.07 1.04
N PRO A 161 22.41 -14.82 1.23
CA PRO A 161 22.40 -16.24 0.99
C PRO A 161 22.95 -16.56 -0.42
N PRO A 162 23.56 -17.72 -0.64
CA PRO A 162 24.34 -18.03 -1.85
C PRO A 162 23.57 -17.67 -3.12
N ALA A 163 24.20 -16.86 -3.95
CA ALA A 163 23.82 -16.29 -5.24
C ALA A 163 22.39 -16.65 -5.69
N GLU A 164 21.46 -15.71 -5.58
CA GLU A 164 20.19 -15.85 -6.31
C GLU A 164 20.52 -16.13 -7.79
N PRO A 165 19.84 -17.09 -8.41
CA PRO A 165 20.10 -17.40 -9.81
C PRO A 165 19.99 -16.13 -10.64
N VAL A 166 20.98 -15.86 -11.49
CA VAL A 166 20.99 -14.69 -12.39
C VAL A 166 19.73 -14.75 -13.25
N LEU A 167 18.76 -13.91 -12.89
CA LEU A 167 17.47 -13.89 -13.56
C LEU A 167 17.60 -13.13 -14.88
N LEU A 168 17.01 -13.68 -15.92
CA LEU A 168 16.96 -13.02 -17.23
C LEU A 168 16.16 -11.70 -17.18
N PRO A 169 16.46 -10.74 -18.08
CA PRO A 169 15.65 -9.54 -18.25
C PRO A 169 14.19 -9.90 -18.52
N VAL A 170 13.26 -9.21 -17.87
CA VAL A 170 11.82 -9.50 -17.99
C VAL A 170 11.30 -9.01 -19.35
N PRO A 171 10.88 -9.88 -20.27
CA PRO A 171 10.34 -9.46 -21.55
C PRO A 171 8.90 -8.93 -21.40
N GLY A 172 8.51 -7.99 -22.27
CA GLY A 172 7.22 -7.31 -22.20
C GLY A 172 5.99 -8.23 -22.20
N TRP A 173 6.07 -9.39 -22.88
CA TRP A 173 4.95 -10.34 -22.89
C TRP A 173 4.71 -10.99 -21.51
N ILE A 174 5.77 -11.23 -20.73
CA ILE A 174 5.61 -11.73 -19.35
C ILE A 174 4.92 -10.68 -18.47
N ILE A 175 5.31 -9.40 -18.62
CA ILE A 175 4.65 -8.30 -17.92
C ILE A 175 3.16 -8.26 -18.30
N ALA A 176 2.84 -8.32 -19.58
CA ALA A 176 1.46 -8.30 -20.07
C ALA A 176 0.63 -9.47 -19.51
N VAL A 177 1.19 -10.68 -19.41
CA VAL A 177 0.52 -11.84 -18.81
C VAL A 177 0.28 -11.64 -17.32
N HIS A 178 1.24 -11.08 -16.57
CA HIS A 178 1.02 -10.77 -15.13
C HIS A 178 -0.08 -9.73 -14.94
N LEU A 179 -0.10 -8.69 -15.75
CA LEU A 179 -1.17 -7.68 -15.71
C LEU A 179 -2.53 -8.29 -16.09
N ALA A 180 -2.55 -9.22 -17.04
CA ALA A 180 -3.78 -9.96 -17.39
C ALA A 180 -4.28 -10.83 -16.23
N PHE A 181 -3.40 -11.54 -15.49
CA PHE A 181 -3.79 -12.29 -14.29
C PHE A 181 -4.30 -11.38 -13.17
N MET A 182 -3.69 -10.21 -13.01
CA MET A 182 -4.15 -9.21 -12.03
C MET A 182 -5.55 -8.71 -12.39
N ALA A 183 -5.77 -8.32 -13.65
CA ALA A 183 -7.08 -7.91 -14.16
C ALA A 183 -8.11 -9.05 -14.02
N TRP A 184 -7.75 -10.28 -14.38
CA TRP A 184 -8.60 -11.46 -14.20
C TRP A 184 -9.07 -11.62 -12.75
N THR A 185 -8.15 -11.49 -11.79
CA THR A 185 -8.46 -11.64 -10.37
C THR A 185 -9.41 -10.53 -9.89
N VAL A 186 -9.24 -9.30 -10.36
CA VAL A 186 -10.10 -8.16 -9.98
C VAL A 186 -11.50 -8.32 -10.58
N VAL A 187 -11.60 -8.60 -11.88
CA VAL A 187 -12.89 -8.77 -12.58
C VAL A 187 -13.68 -9.93 -12.01
N ASN A 188 -13.01 -11.02 -11.63
CA ASN A 188 -13.66 -12.22 -11.11
C ASN A 188 -13.67 -12.30 -9.57
N ALA A 189 -13.47 -11.18 -8.86
CA ALA A 189 -13.39 -11.16 -7.40
C ALA A 189 -14.63 -11.73 -6.70
N HIS A 190 -15.81 -11.68 -7.34
CA HIS A 190 -17.06 -12.22 -6.83
C HIS A 190 -17.26 -13.72 -7.11
N TYR A 191 -16.40 -14.34 -7.91
CA TYR A 191 -16.48 -15.74 -8.33
C TYR A 191 -15.28 -16.54 -7.80
N PRO A 192 -15.37 -17.13 -6.58
CA PRO A 192 -14.24 -17.85 -5.96
C PRO A 192 -13.59 -18.90 -6.85
N ALA A 193 -14.37 -19.69 -7.57
CA ALA A 193 -13.85 -20.70 -8.49
C ALA A 193 -12.98 -20.11 -9.60
N LEU A 194 -13.36 -18.94 -10.16
CA LEU A 194 -12.65 -18.30 -11.26
C LEU A 194 -11.36 -17.63 -10.78
N PHE A 195 -11.39 -16.88 -9.69
CA PHE A 195 -10.16 -16.24 -9.21
C PHE A 195 -9.19 -17.24 -8.59
N LEU A 196 -9.65 -18.31 -7.93
CA LEU A 196 -8.78 -19.36 -7.41
C LEU A 196 -8.19 -20.19 -8.56
N GLY A 197 -8.99 -20.59 -9.55
CA GLY A 197 -8.52 -21.27 -10.75
C GLY A 197 -7.48 -20.44 -11.51
N GLY A 198 -7.77 -19.15 -11.73
CA GLY A 198 -6.83 -18.21 -12.33
C GLY A 198 -5.54 -18.05 -11.54
N PHE A 199 -5.63 -18.03 -10.20
CA PHE A 199 -4.45 -17.99 -9.34
C PHE A 199 -3.58 -19.24 -9.42
N LEU A 200 -4.19 -20.43 -9.46
CA LEU A 200 -3.45 -21.68 -9.65
C LEU A 200 -2.77 -21.71 -11.02
N PHE A 201 -3.45 -21.23 -12.04
CA PHE A 201 -2.87 -21.09 -13.37
C PHE A 201 -1.70 -20.09 -13.41
N PHE A 202 -1.84 -18.98 -12.69
CA PHE A 202 -0.76 -18.01 -12.48
C PHE A 202 0.48 -18.66 -11.83
N LEU A 203 0.30 -19.50 -10.78
CA LEU A 203 1.42 -20.21 -10.16
C LEU A 203 2.12 -21.16 -11.13
N GLY A 204 1.35 -21.86 -11.96
CA GLY A 204 1.87 -22.70 -13.06
C GLY A 204 2.67 -21.88 -14.08
N PHE A 205 2.15 -20.71 -14.46
CA PHE A 205 2.83 -19.79 -15.37
C PHE A 205 4.14 -19.28 -14.79
N VAL A 206 4.15 -18.85 -13.51
CA VAL A 206 5.38 -18.42 -12.81
C VAL A 206 6.41 -19.55 -12.81
N ARG A 207 5.99 -20.78 -12.54
CA ARG A 207 6.88 -21.93 -12.56
C ARG A 207 7.46 -22.22 -13.96
N ALA A 208 6.64 -22.12 -14.99
CA ALA A 208 7.05 -22.31 -16.38
C ALA A 208 8.01 -21.22 -16.87
N THR A 209 7.93 -20.02 -16.27
CA THR A 209 8.78 -18.86 -16.63
C THR A 209 9.80 -18.53 -15.55
N ALA A 210 10.24 -19.50 -14.77
CA ALA A 210 11.10 -19.32 -13.59
C ALA A 210 12.41 -18.58 -13.89
N ALA A 211 12.95 -18.65 -15.11
CA ALA A 211 14.15 -17.92 -15.52
C ALA A 211 13.99 -16.37 -15.46
N TYR A 212 12.75 -15.88 -15.44
CA TYR A 212 12.41 -14.45 -15.39
C TYR A 212 11.78 -14.04 -14.06
N GLN A 213 11.55 -15.00 -13.16
CA GLN A 213 10.77 -14.80 -11.92
C GLN A 213 11.66 -14.91 -10.69
N SER A 214 11.45 -14.01 -9.73
CA SER A 214 11.87 -14.26 -8.35
C SER A 214 10.87 -15.20 -7.66
N GLN A 215 11.24 -15.73 -6.49
CA GLN A 215 10.30 -16.52 -5.69
C GLN A 215 9.05 -15.71 -5.36
N VAL A 216 7.89 -16.32 -5.59
CA VAL A 216 6.60 -15.69 -5.29
C VAL A 216 6.40 -15.65 -3.77
N PRO A 217 6.20 -14.47 -3.17
CA PRO A 217 6.00 -14.34 -1.72
C PRO A 217 4.60 -14.81 -1.31
N LEU A 218 4.42 -16.11 -1.06
CA LEU A 218 3.11 -16.66 -0.68
C LEU A 218 2.79 -16.43 0.80
N ARG A 219 3.81 -16.50 1.68
CA ARG A 219 3.61 -16.51 3.14
C ARG A 219 2.95 -15.22 3.64
N ALA A 220 3.49 -14.07 3.31
CA ALA A 220 2.99 -12.80 3.82
C ALA A 220 1.54 -12.50 3.37
N PRO A 221 1.16 -12.60 2.07
CA PRO A 221 -0.22 -12.42 1.65
C PRO A 221 -1.20 -13.44 2.25
N LEU A 222 -0.78 -14.71 2.46
CA LEU A 222 -1.63 -15.71 3.11
C LEU A 222 -1.85 -15.35 4.58
N LEU A 223 -0.82 -14.92 5.31
CA LEU A 223 -0.96 -14.46 6.69
C LEU A 223 -1.91 -13.27 6.79
N VAL A 224 -1.82 -12.30 5.87
CA VAL A 224 -2.78 -11.19 5.80
C VAL A 224 -4.20 -11.71 5.54
N GLY A 225 -4.38 -12.66 4.63
CA GLY A 225 -5.70 -13.27 4.37
C GLY A 225 -6.29 -13.96 5.60
N PHE A 226 -5.50 -14.76 6.32
CA PHE A 226 -5.93 -15.40 7.57
C PHE A 226 -6.22 -14.38 8.67
N PHE A 227 -5.40 -13.34 8.77
CA PHE A 227 -5.60 -12.25 9.72
C PHE A 227 -6.93 -11.54 9.46
N LEU A 228 -7.22 -11.13 8.21
CA LEU A 228 -8.49 -10.50 7.85
C LEU A 228 -9.68 -11.44 8.10
N GLY A 229 -9.54 -12.74 7.81
CA GLY A 229 -10.57 -13.75 8.14
C GLY A 229 -10.83 -13.85 9.65
N ALA A 230 -9.79 -13.83 10.46
CA ALA A 230 -9.91 -13.82 11.92
C ALA A 230 -10.59 -12.53 12.44
N LEU A 231 -10.27 -11.36 11.86
CA LEU A 231 -10.94 -10.09 12.19
C LEU A 231 -12.45 -10.17 11.93
N VAL A 232 -12.87 -10.77 10.80
CA VAL A 232 -14.29 -10.94 10.48
C VAL A 232 -14.99 -11.84 11.51
N ILE A 233 -14.36 -12.96 11.87
CA ILE A 233 -14.93 -13.91 12.84
C ILE A 233 -15.04 -13.27 14.24
N HIS A 234 -13.94 -12.74 14.77
CA HIS A 234 -13.92 -12.15 16.10
C HIS A 234 -14.68 -10.82 16.19
N GLY A 235 -14.53 -9.97 15.16
CA GLY A 235 -15.23 -8.69 15.08
C GLY A 235 -16.74 -8.88 14.98
N GLY A 236 -17.21 -9.88 14.23
CA GLY A 236 -18.64 -10.20 14.09
C GLY A 236 -19.33 -10.50 15.44
N LEU A 237 -18.59 -11.03 16.41
CA LEU A 237 -19.09 -11.29 17.76
C LEU A 237 -19.26 -10.00 18.61
N GLN A 238 -18.76 -8.87 18.16
CA GLN A 238 -18.76 -7.59 18.89
C GLN A 238 -19.98 -6.72 18.57
N GLY A 239 -20.83 -7.11 17.61
CA GLY A 239 -21.96 -6.30 17.11
C GLY A 239 -22.91 -5.80 18.19
N TRP A 240 -23.11 -6.58 19.25
CA TRP A 240 -24.05 -6.28 20.35
C TRP A 240 -23.75 -4.98 21.11
N TRP A 241 -22.50 -4.57 21.19
CA TRP A 241 -22.09 -3.32 21.85
C TRP A 241 -21.53 -2.27 20.88
N ILE A 242 -20.88 -2.70 19.80
CA ILE A 242 -20.32 -1.80 18.77
C ILE A 242 -21.43 -1.07 18.03
N ALA A 243 -22.48 -1.77 17.60
CA ALA A 243 -23.54 -1.16 16.81
C ALA A 243 -24.23 0.00 17.53
N PRO A 244 -24.73 -0.13 18.78
CA PRO A 244 -25.32 1.01 19.48
C PRO A 244 -24.32 2.13 19.79
N THR A 245 -23.05 1.78 20.05
CA THR A 245 -22.00 2.77 20.33
C THR A 245 -21.73 3.64 19.10
N LEU A 246 -21.47 3.04 17.95
CA LEU A 246 -21.19 3.79 16.72
C LEU A 246 -22.42 4.54 16.21
N ALA A 247 -23.63 3.97 16.35
CA ALA A 247 -24.87 4.62 15.94
C ALA A 247 -25.18 5.90 16.75
N SER A 248 -24.61 6.06 17.95
CA SER A 248 -24.77 7.26 18.77
C SER A 248 -23.84 8.41 18.41
N LEU A 249 -22.84 8.18 17.55
CA LEU A 249 -21.82 9.16 17.18
C LEU A 249 -22.24 9.96 15.95
N SER A 250 -21.87 11.25 15.92
CA SER A 250 -21.89 12.08 14.71
C SER A 250 -20.59 11.93 13.90
N GLU A 251 -20.53 12.52 12.70
CA GLU A 251 -19.43 12.35 11.75
C GLU A 251 -18.05 12.67 12.35
N GLN A 252 -17.90 13.84 13.01
CA GLN A 252 -16.60 14.26 13.55
C GLN A 252 -16.07 13.35 14.69
N PRO A 253 -16.83 13.05 15.74
CA PRO A 253 -16.41 12.09 16.77
C PRO A 253 -16.11 10.71 16.17
N LEU A 254 -16.86 10.27 15.18
CA LEU A 254 -16.65 8.99 14.52
C LEU A 254 -15.33 8.98 13.72
N PHE A 255 -15.06 10.02 12.95
CA PHE A 255 -13.79 10.18 12.23
C PHE A 255 -12.59 10.19 13.18
N ILE A 256 -12.64 11.02 14.23
CA ILE A 256 -11.53 11.14 15.20
C ILE A 256 -11.38 9.83 15.97
N GLY A 257 -12.50 9.24 16.43
CA GLY A 257 -12.49 7.97 17.13
C GLY A 257 -11.91 6.83 16.28
N ALA A 258 -12.29 6.74 15.00
CA ALA A 258 -11.75 5.77 14.07
C ALA A 258 -10.25 5.97 13.87
N ALA A 259 -9.78 7.21 13.70
CA ALA A 259 -8.35 7.50 13.54
C ALA A 259 -7.54 7.14 14.79
N VAL A 260 -8.02 7.50 15.98
CA VAL A 260 -7.34 7.20 17.25
C VAL A 260 -7.34 5.71 17.54
N LEU A 261 -8.48 5.03 17.38
CA LEU A 261 -8.58 3.59 17.63
C LEU A 261 -7.70 2.79 16.65
N THR A 262 -7.60 3.23 15.42
CA THR A 262 -6.71 2.61 14.42
C THR A 262 -5.24 2.66 14.83
N ALA A 263 -4.80 3.70 15.54
CA ALA A 263 -3.43 3.76 16.04
C ALA A 263 -3.06 2.58 16.99
N PHE A 264 -4.05 1.98 17.62
CA PHE A 264 -3.89 0.83 18.55
C PHE A 264 -4.42 -0.49 17.98
N ASN A 265 -5.05 -0.45 16.81
CA ASN A 265 -5.65 -1.60 16.14
C ASN A 265 -5.43 -1.46 14.63
N ASP A 266 -5.69 -2.55 13.89
CA ASP A 266 -5.67 -2.52 12.43
C ASP A 266 -6.87 -1.75 11.86
N ASN A 267 -6.62 -0.95 10.82
CA ASN A 267 -7.65 -0.13 10.16
C ASN A 267 -8.77 -0.97 9.50
N ALA A 268 -8.47 -2.18 9.04
CA ALA A 268 -9.47 -3.08 8.50
C ALA A 268 -10.45 -3.58 9.57
N LEU A 269 -10.00 -3.75 10.82
CA LEU A 269 -10.89 -4.08 11.93
C LEU A 269 -11.88 -2.94 12.17
N ILE A 270 -11.40 -1.70 12.26
CA ILE A 270 -12.23 -0.54 12.55
C ILE A 270 -13.32 -0.35 11.49
N THR A 271 -12.96 -0.47 10.22
CA THR A 271 -13.94 -0.37 9.12
C THR A 271 -14.89 -1.56 9.09
N TYR A 272 -14.41 -2.79 9.37
CA TYR A 272 -15.29 -3.96 9.47
C TYR A 272 -16.33 -3.78 10.57
N LEU A 273 -15.95 -3.32 11.77
CA LEU A 273 -16.89 -3.10 12.88
C LEU A 273 -18.01 -2.11 12.51
N ALA A 274 -17.72 -1.11 11.70
CA ALA A 274 -18.72 -0.18 11.19
C ALA A 274 -19.80 -0.85 10.31
N THR A 275 -19.45 -1.97 9.65
CA THR A 275 -20.43 -2.73 8.83
C THR A 275 -21.50 -3.42 9.67
N LEU A 276 -21.29 -3.57 10.97
CA LEU A 276 -22.23 -4.17 11.91
C LEU A 276 -23.35 -3.20 12.32
N VAL A 277 -23.22 -1.91 11.99
CA VAL A 277 -24.22 -0.89 12.31
C VAL A 277 -25.33 -0.90 11.26
N PRO A 278 -26.59 -1.23 11.62
CA PRO A 278 -27.69 -1.20 10.67
C PRO A 278 -28.02 0.25 10.27
N ASN A 279 -28.38 0.45 8.99
CA ASN A 279 -28.80 1.76 8.45
C ASN A 279 -27.77 2.89 8.64
N PHE A 280 -26.48 2.56 8.61
CA PHE A 280 -25.41 3.54 8.74
C PHE A 280 -25.45 4.49 7.53
N SER A 281 -25.48 5.80 7.75
CA SER A 281 -25.57 6.78 6.68
C SER A 281 -24.29 6.83 5.84
N ASP A 282 -24.37 7.27 4.59
CA ASP A 282 -23.19 7.35 3.73
C ASP A 282 -22.15 8.36 4.26
N ALA A 283 -22.58 9.42 4.92
CA ALA A 283 -21.69 10.35 5.60
C ALA A 283 -20.91 9.69 6.73
N LEU A 284 -21.58 8.87 7.56
CA LEU A 284 -20.93 8.13 8.66
C LEU A 284 -20.03 7.01 8.14
N LYS A 285 -20.42 6.31 7.05
CA LYS A 285 -19.57 5.34 6.37
C LYS A 285 -18.27 5.99 5.85
N ALA A 286 -18.40 7.17 5.21
CA ALA A 286 -17.23 7.92 4.75
C ALA A 286 -16.34 8.35 5.93
N ALA A 287 -16.93 8.91 6.98
CA ALA A 287 -16.19 9.39 8.16
C ALA A 287 -15.37 8.27 8.83
N VAL A 288 -15.94 7.07 8.99
CA VAL A 288 -15.21 5.95 9.61
C VAL A 288 -14.09 5.44 8.73
N VAL A 289 -14.27 5.36 7.41
CA VAL A 289 -13.22 4.92 6.50
C VAL A 289 -12.11 5.96 6.39
N GLU A 290 -12.46 7.24 6.23
CA GLU A 290 -11.48 8.34 6.20
C GLU A 290 -10.68 8.40 7.52
N GLY A 291 -11.35 8.23 8.67
CA GLY A 291 -10.68 8.15 9.97
C GLY A 291 -9.73 6.95 10.07
N ALA A 292 -10.19 5.76 9.72
CA ALA A 292 -9.39 4.53 9.78
C ALA A 292 -8.16 4.58 8.87
N VAL A 293 -8.30 5.06 7.62
CA VAL A 293 -7.15 5.16 6.72
C VAL A 293 -6.18 6.27 7.13
N THR A 294 -6.67 7.37 7.70
CA THR A 294 -5.82 8.43 8.27
C THR A 294 -5.04 7.91 9.48
N GLY A 295 -5.70 7.16 10.36
CA GLY A 295 -5.09 6.50 11.52
C GLY A 295 -4.10 5.40 11.14
N GLY A 296 -4.26 4.78 9.97
CA GLY A 296 -3.45 3.66 9.48
C GLY A 296 -1.95 3.96 9.35
N GLY A 297 -1.57 5.24 9.28
CA GLY A 297 -0.18 5.67 9.24
C GLY A 297 0.44 6.01 10.60
N LEU A 298 -0.33 6.00 11.68
CA LEU A 298 0.13 6.51 12.99
C LEU A 298 1.08 5.55 13.72
N THR A 299 0.92 4.24 13.53
CA THR A 299 1.76 3.22 14.14
C THR A 299 2.01 2.06 13.18
N VAL A 300 2.98 1.20 13.53
CA VAL A 300 3.29 0.01 12.72
C VAL A 300 2.13 -0.99 12.69
N ILE A 301 1.36 -1.10 13.77
CA ILE A 301 0.24 -2.05 13.87
C ILE A 301 -1.05 -1.52 13.26
N ALA A 302 -1.11 -0.22 12.96
CA ALA A 302 -2.32 0.45 12.49
C ALA A 302 -2.79 0.02 11.09
N ASN A 303 -1.91 -0.57 10.30
CA ASN A 303 -2.23 -1.06 8.96
C ASN A 303 -1.36 -2.28 8.62
N ALA A 304 -1.96 -3.33 8.08
CA ALA A 304 -1.31 -4.60 7.77
C ALA A 304 -0.02 -4.51 6.93
N PRO A 305 0.17 -3.59 5.96
CA PRO A 305 1.41 -3.43 5.23
C PRO A 305 2.54 -2.72 5.99
N ASN A 306 2.27 -1.98 7.06
CA ASN A 306 3.28 -1.16 7.75
C ASN A 306 4.52 -1.94 8.24
N PRO A 307 4.40 -3.18 8.75
CA PRO A 307 5.59 -3.96 9.13
C PRO A 307 6.58 -4.21 7.99
N ALA A 308 6.12 -4.21 6.74
CA ALA A 308 7.02 -4.35 5.58
C ALA A 308 7.83 -3.09 5.28
N GLY A 309 7.45 -1.96 5.87
CA GLY A 309 8.13 -0.68 5.72
C GLY A 309 9.23 -0.42 6.75
N GLN A 310 9.36 -1.29 7.76
CA GLN A 310 10.39 -1.21 8.79
C GLN A 310 11.70 -1.84 8.33
#